data_985a688c3cb01a885565d0f383112662
#
_entry.id   985a688c3cb01a885565d0f383112662
#
_cell.length_a   1.000
_cell.length_b   1.000
_cell.length_c   1.000
_cell.angle_alpha   90.00
_cell.angle_beta   90.00
_cell.angle_gamma   90.00
#
_symmetry.space_group_name_H-M   'P 1'
#
loop_
_entity.id
_entity.type
_entity.pdbx_description
1 polymer ?
#
loop_
_entity_poly.entity_id
_entity_poly.type
_entity_poly.pdbx_seq_one_letter_code
_entity_poly.pdbx_strand_id
1 'polypeptide(L)'
;MTKRLLFFTLTCILLASCQSYKKVPYLQDPGEAQRAVAEAKLYDARILPKDLLTIVVSCSDPELAEPFNLTVSTPVSNTQKSLTSQPALQQYLVDNRGNIDFPVLGTLHIGGLTKGEAESLIREKLKGYIKENTIVTVRMANYKISVIGEVNRPGTFTISNEKVNLFEALAMAGDMTVYGLRDNVRLIREDADGHQHIITLNMNRADIIQ
;
A
#
# COMPACT_ATOMS: atom_id res chain seq x y z
N MET A 1 -10.98 -16.99 -63.13
CA MET A 1 -10.99 -17.89 -61.94
C MET A 1 -10.00 -17.45 -60.85
N THR A 2 -8.83 -17.03 -61.19
CA THR A 2 -7.74 -16.64 -60.25
C THR A 2 -8.09 -15.49 -59.31
N LYS A 3 -8.78 -14.42 -59.75
CA LYS A 3 -9.17 -13.29 -58.88
C LYS A 3 -10.18 -13.67 -57.78
N ARG A 4 -11.10 -14.59 -58.06
CA ARG A 4 -12.07 -15.08 -57.05
C ARG A 4 -11.41 -15.98 -56.03
N LEU A 5 -10.44 -16.79 -56.44
CA LEU A 5 -9.67 -17.63 -55.53
C LEU A 5 -8.78 -16.77 -54.59
N LEU A 6 -8.15 -15.73 -55.13
CA LEU A 6 -7.33 -14.79 -54.35
C LEU A 6 -8.15 -14.02 -53.31
N PHE A 7 -9.38 -13.62 -53.66
CA PHE A 7 -10.29 -12.95 -52.71
C PHE A 7 -10.74 -13.89 -51.59
N PHE A 8 -11.00 -15.16 -51.94
CA PHE A 8 -11.41 -16.16 -50.94
C PHE A 8 -10.27 -16.50 -49.97
N THR A 9 -9.03 -16.65 -50.47
CA THR A 9 -7.85 -16.90 -49.59
C THR A 9 -7.55 -15.70 -48.69
N LEU A 10 -7.68 -14.47 -49.19
CA LEU A 10 -7.50 -13.26 -48.41
C LEU A 10 -8.55 -13.13 -47.28
N THR A 11 -9.82 -13.49 -47.59
CA THR A 11 -10.91 -13.49 -46.58
C THR A 11 -10.69 -14.57 -45.53
N CYS A 12 -10.20 -15.75 -45.88
CA CYS A 12 -9.88 -16.81 -44.91
C CYS A 12 -8.72 -16.42 -43.97
N ILE A 13 -7.71 -15.70 -44.47
CA ILE A 13 -6.58 -15.22 -43.66
C ILE A 13 -7.05 -14.15 -42.63
N LEU A 14 -8.00 -13.29 -43.00
CA LEU A 14 -8.57 -12.27 -42.13
C LEU A 14 -9.45 -12.88 -41.03
N LEU A 15 -10.04 -14.04 -41.22
CA LEU A 15 -10.86 -14.77 -40.25
C LEU A 15 -10.02 -15.62 -39.25
N ALA A 16 -8.75 -15.85 -39.53
CA ALA A 16 -7.87 -16.67 -38.69
C ALA A 16 -7.26 -15.92 -37.47
N SER A 17 -7.58 -14.64 -37.28
CA SER A 17 -7.08 -13.83 -36.19
C SER A 17 -7.86 -14.06 -34.88
N CYS A 18 -7.95 -15.32 -34.44
CA CYS A 18 -8.45 -15.63 -33.09
C CYS A 18 -7.32 -15.54 -32.08
N GLN A 19 -7.28 -14.47 -31.30
CA GLN A 19 -6.36 -14.37 -30.17
C GLN A 19 -6.74 -15.42 -29.11
N SER A 20 -5.76 -16.21 -28.69
CA SER A 20 -5.99 -17.30 -27.74
C SER A 20 -6.45 -16.77 -26.38
N TYR A 21 -7.67 -17.07 -25.95
CA TYR A 21 -8.22 -16.76 -24.63
C TYR A 21 -7.44 -17.37 -23.45
N LYS A 22 -6.50 -18.27 -23.72
CA LYS A 22 -5.62 -18.93 -22.72
C LYS A 22 -4.75 -17.98 -21.91
N LYS A 23 -4.59 -16.72 -22.36
CA LYS A 23 -3.78 -15.70 -21.66
C LYS A 23 -4.62 -14.78 -20.77
N VAL A 24 -5.93 -14.96 -20.70
CA VAL A 24 -6.83 -14.09 -19.95
C VAL A 24 -7.04 -14.53 -18.50
N PRO A 25 -7.19 -15.84 -18.17
CA PRO A 25 -7.37 -16.25 -16.79
C PRO A 25 -6.12 -16.07 -15.94
N TYR A 26 -6.33 -15.69 -14.69
CA TYR A 26 -5.28 -15.65 -13.65
C TYR A 26 -5.07 -17.07 -13.07
N LEU A 27 -3.89 -17.31 -12.47
CA LEU A 27 -3.60 -18.46 -11.62
C LEU A 27 -3.93 -19.82 -12.26
N GLN A 28 -3.45 -20.06 -13.47
CA GLN A 28 -3.82 -21.24 -14.27
C GLN A 28 -3.27 -22.57 -13.74
N ASP A 29 -2.26 -22.55 -12.84
CA ASP A 29 -1.60 -23.74 -12.28
C ASP A 29 -1.84 -23.87 -10.77
N PRO A 30 -3.06 -24.30 -10.32
CA PRO A 30 -3.42 -24.29 -8.89
C PRO A 30 -2.58 -25.22 -8.00
N GLY A 31 -1.92 -26.23 -8.57
CA GLY A 31 -1.04 -27.14 -7.83
C GLY A 31 0.25 -26.47 -7.31
N GLU A 32 0.74 -25.45 -7.99
CA GLU A 32 1.90 -24.65 -7.54
C GLU A 32 1.48 -23.62 -6.48
N ALA A 33 0.28 -23.05 -6.56
CA ALA A 33 -0.26 -22.11 -5.59
C ALA A 33 -0.32 -22.68 -4.17
N GLN A 34 -0.70 -23.94 -4.04
CA GLN A 34 -0.86 -24.60 -2.75
C GLN A 34 0.48 -24.79 -2.02
N ARG A 35 1.59 -24.93 -2.75
CA ARG A 35 2.95 -24.99 -2.19
C ARG A 35 3.46 -23.60 -1.81
N ALA A 36 3.20 -22.59 -2.63
CA ALA A 36 3.63 -21.21 -2.41
C ALA A 36 2.97 -20.59 -1.15
N VAL A 37 1.68 -20.84 -0.91
CA VAL A 37 0.96 -20.35 0.29
C VAL A 37 1.54 -20.92 1.59
N ALA A 38 2.06 -22.15 1.58
CA ALA A 38 2.65 -22.77 2.77
C ALA A 38 3.98 -22.10 3.21
N GLU A 39 4.67 -21.39 2.31
CA GLU A 39 5.95 -20.72 2.56
C GLU A 39 5.85 -19.21 2.73
N ALA A 40 4.66 -18.62 2.56
CA ALA A 40 4.45 -17.19 2.63
C ALA A 40 4.77 -16.65 4.04
N LYS A 41 5.80 -15.82 4.14
CA LYS A 41 6.12 -15.09 5.38
C LYS A 41 5.17 -13.91 5.52
N LEU A 42 4.70 -13.66 6.74
CA LEU A 42 4.00 -12.42 7.07
C LEU A 42 4.94 -11.24 6.80
N TYR A 43 4.57 -10.42 5.82
CA TYR A 43 5.29 -9.19 5.52
C TYR A 43 4.78 -8.07 6.42
N ASP A 44 5.67 -7.48 7.19
CA ASP A 44 5.39 -6.31 8.02
C ASP A 44 6.07 -5.08 7.39
N ALA A 45 5.28 -4.08 7.04
CA ALA A 45 5.79 -2.87 6.41
C ALA A 45 6.71 -2.13 7.38
N ARG A 46 7.84 -1.62 6.88
CA ARG A 46 8.76 -0.78 7.63
C ARG A 46 8.47 0.69 7.36
N ILE A 47 8.69 1.51 8.36
CA ILE A 47 8.56 2.96 8.29
C ILE A 47 9.72 3.50 7.43
N LEU A 48 9.38 4.26 6.40
CA LEU A 48 10.32 4.87 5.48
C LEU A 48 10.40 6.39 5.66
N PRO A 49 11.51 7.03 5.24
CA PRO A 49 11.56 8.49 5.12
C PRO A 49 10.38 9.02 4.28
N LYS A 50 9.78 10.14 4.71
CA LYS A 50 8.57 10.75 4.12
C LYS A 50 7.25 10.03 4.40
N ASP A 51 7.25 8.96 5.19
CA ASP A 51 6.00 8.44 5.71
C ASP A 51 5.34 9.43 6.66
N LEU A 52 4.02 9.47 6.59
CA LEU A 52 3.19 10.28 7.46
C LEU A 52 2.50 9.34 8.47
N LEU A 53 2.78 9.56 9.74
CA LEU A 53 2.32 8.69 10.81
C LEU A 53 1.30 9.40 11.69
N THR A 54 0.30 8.67 12.15
CA THR A 54 -0.54 9.05 13.28
C THR A 54 -0.14 8.19 14.46
N ILE A 55 0.25 8.82 15.57
CA ILE A 55 0.68 8.14 16.79
C ILE A 55 -0.27 8.55 17.92
N VAL A 56 -0.85 7.56 18.57
CA VAL A 56 -1.79 7.76 19.68
C VAL A 56 -1.25 7.08 20.92
N VAL A 57 -1.18 7.82 22.01
CA VAL A 57 -0.84 7.33 23.34
C VAL A 57 -2.11 7.27 24.16
N SER A 58 -2.38 6.13 24.79
CA SER A 58 -3.51 5.92 25.68
C SER A 58 -3.06 5.24 26.96
N CYS A 59 -3.59 5.68 28.10
CA CYS A 59 -3.40 5.05 29.40
C CYS A 59 -4.70 5.09 30.20
N SER A 60 -4.71 4.54 31.42
CA SER A 60 -5.90 4.48 32.27
C SER A 60 -6.42 5.87 32.64
N ASP A 61 -5.51 6.83 32.83
CA ASP A 61 -5.82 8.22 33.05
C ASP A 61 -5.56 9.05 31.77
N PRO A 62 -6.60 9.53 31.05
CA PRO A 62 -6.46 10.29 29.83
C PRO A 62 -5.67 11.58 29.99
N GLU A 63 -5.70 12.23 31.17
CA GLU A 63 -4.98 13.50 31.39
C GLU A 63 -3.46 13.30 31.33
N LEU A 64 -2.97 12.13 31.74
CA LEU A 64 -1.55 11.80 31.64
C LEU A 64 -1.09 11.56 30.19
N ALA A 65 -1.99 11.19 29.30
CA ALA A 65 -1.69 10.96 27.89
C ALA A 65 -1.80 12.24 27.05
N GLU A 66 -2.53 13.25 27.49
CA GLU A 66 -2.81 14.47 26.74
C GLU A 66 -1.55 15.19 26.22
N PRO A 67 -0.46 15.36 27.00
CA PRO A 67 0.76 16.03 26.52
C PRO A 67 1.46 15.33 25.35
N PHE A 68 1.16 14.05 25.11
CA PHE A 68 1.74 13.22 24.07
C PHE A 68 0.85 13.15 22.82
N ASN A 69 -0.41 13.60 22.89
CA ASN A 69 -1.41 13.56 21.83
C ASN A 69 -1.75 14.96 21.35
N LEU A 70 -0.83 15.59 20.61
CA LEU A 70 -1.08 16.92 20.08
C LEU A 70 -2.23 16.91 19.07
N THR A 71 -3.13 17.89 19.22
CA THR A 71 -4.23 18.11 18.31
C THR A 71 -4.03 19.40 17.53
N VAL A 72 -4.36 19.37 16.25
CA VAL A 72 -4.33 20.53 15.36
C VAL A 72 -5.78 20.94 15.05
N SER A 73 -6.11 22.19 15.36
CA SER A 73 -7.39 22.77 14.93
C SER A 73 -7.26 23.21 13.47
N THR A 74 -7.98 22.57 12.55
CA THR A 74 -8.06 23.04 11.17
C THR A 74 -8.85 24.34 11.12
N PRO A 75 -8.31 25.45 10.55
CA PRO A 75 -9.07 26.67 10.38
C PRO A 75 -10.27 26.41 9.48
N VAL A 76 -11.44 26.83 9.92
CA VAL A 76 -12.69 26.70 9.16
C VAL A 76 -12.59 27.57 7.91
N SER A 77 -12.69 26.96 6.73
CA SER A 77 -12.84 27.70 5.48
C SER A 77 -14.17 28.46 5.50
N ASN A 78 -14.14 29.78 5.25
CA ASN A 78 -15.30 30.69 5.32
C ASN A 78 -16.44 30.43 4.30
N THR A 79 -16.34 29.33 3.53
CA THR A 79 -17.29 28.98 2.46
C THR A 79 -18.43 28.06 2.90
N GLN A 80 -18.34 27.44 4.08
CA GLN A 80 -19.43 26.64 4.63
C GLN A 80 -19.69 27.03 6.09
N LYS A 81 -20.91 27.46 6.38
CA LYS A 81 -21.43 27.84 7.70
C LYS A 81 -21.52 26.68 8.70
N SER A 82 -20.55 25.79 8.78
CA SER A 82 -20.48 24.74 9.79
C SER A 82 -19.42 25.12 10.82
N LEU A 83 -19.86 25.48 12.00
CA LEU A 83 -19.04 25.95 13.13
C LEU A 83 -18.41 24.80 13.95
N THR A 84 -18.26 23.62 13.40
CA THR A 84 -17.66 22.49 14.12
C THR A 84 -16.25 22.21 13.61
N SER A 85 -15.27 22.88 14.19
CA SER A 85 -13.87 22.47 14.09
C SER A 85 -13.71 21.19 14.94
N GLN A 86 -13.56 20.04 14.31
CA GLN A 86 -13.14 18.84 15.02
C GLN A 86 -11.62 18.86 15.14
N PRO A 87 -11.06 18.82 16.36
CA PRO A 87 -9.62 18.71 16.54
C PRO A 87 -9.16 17.38 15.95
N ALA A 88 -8.21 17.45 15.01
CA ALA A 88 -7.57 16.28 14.45
C ALA A 88 -6.24 16.03 15.15
N LEU A 89 -5.88 14.77 15.38
CA LEU A 89 -4.57 14.40 15.89
C LEU A 89 -3.48 14.89 14.94
N GLN A 90 -2.40 15.42 15.50
CA GLN A 90 -1.22 15.80 14.74
C GLN A 90 -0.62 14.57 14.07
N GLN A 91 -0.23 14.72 12.81
CA GLN A 91 0.51 13.70 12.07
C GLN A 91 2.00 14.02 12.12
N TYR A 92 2.81 12.98 12.13
CA TYR A 92 4.26 13.06 12.20
C TYR A 92 4.87 12.67 10.88
N LEU A 93 5.57 13.59 10.23
CA LEU A 93 6.33 13.32 9.01
C LEU A 93 7.71 12.77 9.37
N VAL A 94 8.02 11.57 8.88
CA VAL A 94 9.35 10.99 9.02
C VAL A 94 10.35 11.77 8.15
N ASP A 95 11.41 12.30 8.75
CA ASP A 95 12.43 13.05 8.04
C ASP A 95 13.33 12.16 7.15
N ASN A 96 14.26 12.75 6.40
CA ASN A 96 15.18 12.02 5.53
C ASN A 96 16.17 11.11 6.28
N ARG A 97 16.29 11.28 7.60
CA ARG A 97 17.15 10.47 8.47
C ARG A 97 16.37 9.41 9.23
N GLY A 98 15.07 9.28 8.98
CA GLY A 98 14.20 8.33 9.69
C GLY A 98 13.75 8.81 11.06
N ASN A 99 13.80 10.13 11.35
CA ASN A 99 13.40 10.65 12.65
C ASN A 99 12.03 11.32 12.58
N ILE A 100 11.37 11.37 13.73
CA ILE A 100 10.21 12.23 14.02
C ILE A 100 10.49 13.07 15.27
N ASP A 101 9.87 14.24 15.35
CA ASP A 101 9.85 15.04 16.57
C ASP A 101 8.58 14.73 17.35
N PHE A 102 8.74 14.00 18.45
CA PHE A 102 7.62 13.54 19.26
C PHE A 102 7.48 14.42 20.52
N PRO A 103 6.26 14.83 20.92
CA PRO A 103 6.03 15.70 22.06
C PRO A 103 6.67 15.13 23.32
N VAL A 104 7.29 15.99 24.12
CA VAL A 104 7.95 15.67 25.40
C VAL A 104 9.17 14.75 25.26
N LEU A 105 9.13 13.74 24.37
CA LEU A 105 10.23 12.80 24.16
C LEU A 105 11.34 13.34 23.26
N GLY A 106 11.04 14.42 22.49
CA GLY A 106 11.98 14.98 21.51
C GLY A 106 12.12 14.12 20.26
N THR A 107 13.29 14.17 19.63
CA THR A 107 13.55 13.48 18.36
C THR A 107 13.72 11.97 18.58
N LEU A 108 12.93 11.17 17.87
CA LEU A 108 12.95 9.70 17.91
C LEU A 108 13.33 9.15 16.53
N HIS A 109 14.28 8.23 16.50
CA HIS A 109 14.62 7.51 15.28
C HIS A 109 13.74 6.27 15.15
N ILE A 110 12.86 6.26 14.13
CA ILE A 110 11.89 5.19 13.88
C ILE A 110 11.96 4.64 12.45
N GLY A 111 12.75 5.27 11.59
CA GLY A 111 13.00 4.79 10.23
C GLY A 111 13.57 3.38 10.23
N GLY A 112 13.09 2.53 9.31
CA GLY A 112 13.46 1.12 9.22
C GLY A 112 12.80 0.19 10.23
N LEU A 113 12.12 0.72 11.25
CA LEU A 113 11.35 -0.07 12.22
C LEU A 113 10.00 -0.50 11.62
N THR A 114 9.50 -1.64 12.05
CA THR A 114 8.09 -1.99 11.88
C THR A 114 7.22 -1.15 12.83
N LYS A 115 5.92 -1.12 12.62
CA LYS A 115 4.98 -0.43 13.53
C LYS A 115 5.11 -0.94 14.97
N GLY A 116 5.14 -2.25 15.15
CA GLY A 116 5.25 -2.87 16.48
C GLY A 116 6.56 -2.54 17.19
N GLU A 117 7.67 -2.46 16.45
CA GLU A 117 8.96 -2.02 16.98
C GLU A 117 8.92 -0.54 17.39
N ALA A 118 8.32 0.33 16.55
CA ALA A 118 8.14 1.75 16.84
C ALA A 118 7.23 1.97 18.06
N GLU A 119 6.11 1.26 18.15
CA GLU A 119 5.21 1.27 19.33
C GLU A 119 5.95 0.87 20.61
N SER A 120 6.77 -0.18 20.51
CA SER A 120 7.56 -0.67 21.65
C SER A 120 8.63 0.32 22.08
N LEU A 121 9.32 0.96 21.12
CA LEU A 121 10.31 2.00 21.39
C LEU A 121 9.67 3.20 22.11
N ILE A 122 8.55 3.70 21.59
CA ILE A 122 7.84 4.85 22.19
C ILE A 122 7.33 4.48 23.59
N ARG A 123 6.73 3.31 23.75
CA ARG A 123 6.26 2.82 25.06
C ARG A 123 7.39 2.74 26.08
N GLU A 124 8.55 2.28 25.69
CA GLU A 124 9.72 2.20 26.56
C GLU A 124 10.17 3.60 27.01
N LYS A 125 10.20 4.56 26.11
CA LYS A 125 10.54 5.96 26.41
C LYS A 125 9.51 6.62 27.33
N LEU A 126 8.24 6.28 27.19
CA LEU A 126 7.15 6.81 28.00
C LEU A 126 7.18 6.31 29.45
N LYS A 127 7.81 5.19 29.80
CA LYS A 127 7.93 4.68 31.15
C LYS A 127 8.54 5.67 32.15
N GLY A 128 9.37 6.59 31.65
CA GLY A 128 9.94 7.68 32.47
C GLY A 128 8.93 8.76 32.87
N TYR A 129 7.81 8.85 32.20
CA TYR A 129 6.78 9.89 32.35
C TYR A 129 5.46 9.33 32.85
N ILE A 130 5.04 8.19 32.35
CA ILE A 130 3.79 7.52 32.70
C ILE A 130 4.13 6.19 33.38
N LYS A 131 3.78 6.06 34.66
CA LYS A 131 4.04 4.84 35.45
C LYS A 131 3.02 3.73 35.20
N GLU A 132 1.90 4.07 34.57
CA GLU A 132 0.83 3.14 34.26
C GLU A 132 1.07 2.39 32.95
N ASN A 133 0.25 1.37 32.73
CA ASN A 133 0.27 0.64 31.45
C ASN A 133 -0.16 1.56 30.31
N THR A 134 0.78 1.84 29.43
CA THR A 134 0.57 2.73 28.29
C THR A 134 0.41 1.93 27.01
N ILE A 135 -0.65 2.22 26.27
CA ILE A 135 -0.88 1.69 24.93
C ILE A 135 -0.42 2.75 23.93
N VAL A 136 0.46 2.37 23.04
CA VAL A 136 0.91 3.21 21.93
C VAL A 136 0.43 2.55 20.63
N THR A 137 -0.24 3.32 19.79
CA THR A 137 -0.70 2.87 18.48
C THR A 137 -0.07 3.74 17.40
N VAL A 138 0.63 3.11 16.46
CA VAL A 138 1.24 3.77 15.29
C VAL A 138 0.48 3.34 14.04
N ARG A 139 0.06 4.30 13.20
CA ARG A 139 -0.61 4.06 11.93
C ARG A 139 0.02 4.90 10.83
N MET A 140 0.15 4.32 9.64
CA MET A 140 0.57 5.05 8.45
C MET A 140 -0.63 5.80 7.86
N ALA A 141 -0.56 7.13 7.82
CA ALA A 141 -1.67 7.96 7.33
C ALA A 141 -1.68 8.11 5.80
N ASN A 142 -0.52 7.91 5.15
CA ASN A 142 -0.35 8.10 3.70
C ASN A 142 -0.06 6.79 2.94
N TYR A 143 -0.39 5.63 3.52
CA TYR A 143 -0.16 4.37 2.82
C TYR A 143 -1.01 4.29 1.56
N LYS A 144 -0.35 4.28 0.42
CA LYS A 144 -0.98 4.34 -0.91
C LYS A 144 -0.22 3.49 -1.92
N ILE A 145 -0.95 3.03 -2.92
CA ILE A 145 -0.39 2.36 -4.10
C ILE A 145 -0.78 3.11 -5.36
N SER A 146 0.02 3.01 -6.39
CA SER A 146 -0.30 3.54 -7.72
C SER A 146 -0.36 2.40 -8.72
N VAL A 147 -1.47 2.30 -9.44
CA VAL A 147 -1.67 1.32 -10.51
C VAL A 147 -1.77 2.08 -11.82
N ILE A 148 -0.90 1.76 -12.75
CA ILE A 148 -0.80 2.42 -14.06
C ILE A 148 -0.70 1.38 -15.18
N GLY A 149 -1.04 1.77 -16.39
CA GLY A 149 -0.99 0.92 -17.58
C GLY A 149 -2.37 0.46 -18.04
N GLU A 150 -2.44 -0.71 -18.63
CA GLU A 150 -3.64 -1.29 -19.24
C GLU A 150 -4.61 -1.87 -18.19
N VAL A 151 -5.16 -0.97 -17.35
CA VAL A 151 -6.21 -1.25 -16.37
C VAL A 151 -7.40 -0.33 -16.62
N ASN A 152 -8.59 -0.72 -16.16
CA ASN A 152 -9.82 0.05 -16.40
C ASN A 152 -9.85 1.40 -15.68
N ARG A 153 -9.20 1.53 -14.52
CA ARG A 153 -9.13 2.75 -13.72
C ARG A 153 -7.71 2.96 -13.18
N PRO A 154 -6.77 3.44 -14.00
CA PRO A 154 -5.44 3.78 -13.53
C PRO A 154 -5.52 4.94 -12.50
N GLY A 155 -4.70 4.89 -11.48
CA GLY A 155 -4.71 5.90 -10.43
C GLY A 155 -3.92 5.52 -9.19
N THR A 156 -3.97 6.41 -8.18
CA THR A 156 -3.40 6.19 -6.86
C THR A 156 -4.53 5.90 -5.87
N PHE A 157 -4.40 4.82 -5.12
CA PHE A 157 -5.39 4.33 -4.17
C PHE A 157 -4.82 4.36 -2.76
N THR A 158 -5.56 4.94 -1.81
CA THR A 158 -5.22 4.93 -0.38
C THR A 158 -5.69 3.62 0.24
N ILE A 159 -4.83 3.00 1.03
CA ILE A 159 -5.06 1.69 1.66
C ILE A 159 -5.19 1.89 3.17
N SER A 160 -6.37 1.63 3.72
CA SER A 160 -6.67 1.91 5.13
C SER A 160 -6.06 0.90 6.10
N ASN A 161 -5.87 -0.33 5.67
CA ASN A 161 -5.36 -1.43 6.50
C ASN A 161 -3.86 -1.69 6.36
N GLU A 162 -3.15 -0.78 5.65
CA GLU A 162 -1.68 -0.81 5.47
C GLU A 162 -1.14 -2.13 4.88
N LYS A 163 -2.00 -2.89 4.26
CA LYS A 163 -1.69 -4.14 3.56
C LYS A 163 -2.56 -4.24 2.33
N VAL A 164 -1.95 -4.57 1.21
CA VAL A 164 -2.64 -4.83 -0.05
C VAL A 164 -1.87 -5.90 -0.82
N ASN A 165 -2.57 -6.87 -1.35
CA ASN A 165 -1.98 -7.82 -2.28
C ASN A 165 -2.16 -7.32 -3.73
N LEU A 166 -1.48 -7.98 -4.65
CA LEU A 166 -1.47 -7.58 -6.05
C LEU A 166 -2.85 -7.69 -6.70
N PHE A 167 -3.64 -8.71 -6.34
CA PHE A 167 -5.00 -8.89 -6.87
C PHE A 167 -5.96 -7.83 -6.32
N GLU A 168 -5.84 -7.46 -5.04
CA GLU A 168 -6.59 -6.34 -4.46
C GLU A 168 -6.26 -5.03 -5.16
N ALA A 169 -4.96 -4.78 -5.44
CA ALA A 169 -4.53 -3.60 -6.18
C ALA A 169 -5.16 -3.54 -7.58
N LEU A 170 -5.16 -4.65 -8.31
CA LEU A 170 -5.82 -4.74 -9.62
C LEU A 170 -7.33 -4.59 -9.53
N ALA A 171 -7.97 -5.20 -8.53
CA ALA A 171 -9.42 -5.05 -8.30
C ALA A 171 -9.80 -3.58 -8.03
N MET A 172 -9.01 -2.85 -7.25
CA MET A 172 -9.22 -1.40 -7.02
C MET A 172 -9.10 -0.59 -8.32
N ALA A 173 -8.20 -0.99 -9.22
CA ALA A 173 -8.04 -0.42 -10.55
C ALA A 173 -9.07 -0.93 -11.58
N GLY A 174 -10.04 -1.76 -11.16
CA GLY A 174 -11.09 -2.29 -12.03
C GLY A 174 -10.63 -3.40 -12.96
N ASP A 175 -9.55 -4.09 -12.60
CA ASP A 175 -8.87 -5.14 -13.37
C ASP A 175 -8.11 -4.62 -14.61
N MET A 176 -7.30 -5.49 -15.17
CA MET A 176 -6.59 -5.26 -16.44
C MET A 176 -7.57 -5.34 -17.62
N THR A 177 -7.36 -4.48 -18.60
CA THR A 177 -8.11 -4.55 -19.85
C THR A 177 -7.76 -5.83 -20.63
N VAL A 178 -8.50 -6.11 -21.71
CA VAL A 178 -8.22 -7.24 -22.62
C VAL A 178 -6.88 -7.09 -23.35
N TYR A 179 -6.33 -5.88 -23.38
CA TYR A 179 -5.04 -5.54 -24.01
C TYR A 179 -3.88 -5.64 -23.02
N GLY A 180 -4.16 -5.75 -21.73
CA GLY A 180 -3.15 -5.83 -20.69
C GLY A 180 -2.36 -7.14 -20.74
N LEU A 181 -1.03 -7.04 -20.69
CA LEU A 181 -0.12 -8.20 -20.69
C LEU A 181 -0.02 -8.80 -19.30
N ARG A 182 -0.84 -9.80 -18.99
CA ARG A 182 -0.87 -10.47 -17.67
C ARG A 182 0.42 -11.26 -17.38
N ASP A 183 1.19 -11.59 -18.38
CA ASP A 183 2.48 -12.26 -18.26
C ASP A 183 3.66 -11.28 -18.06
N ASN A 184 3.41 -9.95 -18.07
CA ASN A 184 4.43 -8.91 -17.95
C ASN A 184 3.96 -7.76 -17.03
N VAL A 185 3.47 -8.06 -15.85
CA VAL A 185 3.13 -7.06 -14.85
C VAL A 185 4.39 -6.68 -14.06
N ARG A 186 4.67 -5.39 -13.94
CA ARG A 186 5.82 -4.86 -13.21
C ARG A 186 5.40 -4.34 -11.85
N LEU A 187 5.94 -4.94 -10.81
CA LEU A 187 5.83 -4.45 -9.44
C LEU A 187 7.07 -3.62 -9.12
N ILE A 188 6.87 -2.35 -8.81
CA ILE A 188 7.93 -1.44 -8.37
C ILE A 188 7.79 -1.27 -6.86
N ARG A 189 8.85 -1.58 -6.11
CA ARG A 189 8.92 -1.40 -4.66
C ARG A 189 10.16 -0.62 -4.30
N GLU A 190 10.04 0.22 -3.29
CA GLU A 190 11.16 0.93 -2.67
C GLU A 190 11.56 0.18 -1.39
N ASP A 191 12.86 0.00 -1.20
CA ASP A 191 13.42 -0.58 0.02
C ASP A 191 13.68 0.47 1.10
N ALA A 192 14.17 0.04 2.26
CA ALA A 192 14.46 0.92 3.39
C ALA A 192 15.55 1.97 3.09
N ASP A 193 16.39 1.74 2.09
CA ASP A 193 17.46 2.63 1.67
C ASP A 193 17.03 3.58 0.54
N GLY A 194 15.77 3.50 0.09
CA GLY A 194 15.21 4.32 -0.98
C GLY A 194 15.52 3.82 -2.39
N HIS A 195 16.06 2.60 -2.54
CA HIS A 195 16.31 2.02 -3.85
C HIS A 195 15.04 1.37 -4.41
N GLN A 196 14.78 1.62 -5.68
CA GLN A 196 13.63 1.02 -6.37
C GLN A 196 13.99 -0.32 -6.98
N HIS A 197 13.21 -1.34 -6.63
CA HIS A 197 13.31 -2.70 -7.18
C HIS A 197 12.15 -2.94 -8.13
N ILE A 198 12.45 -3.43 -9.34
CA ILE A 198 11.44 -3.78 -10.34
C ILE A 198 11.38 -5.30 -10.44
N ILE A 199 10.23 -5.87 -10.12
CA ILE A 199 9.95 -7.30 -10.20
C ILE A 199 8.95 -7.52 -11.33
N THR A 200 9.28 -8.37 -12.30
CA THR A 200 8.35 -8.75 -13.36
C THR A 200 7.58 -9.99 -12.93
N LEU A 201 6.27 -9.90 -12.96
CA LEU A 201 5.34 -10.93 -12.50
C LEU A 201 4.52 -11.45 -13.68
N ASN A 202 4.32 -12.77 -13.70
CA ASN A 202 3.39 -13.41 -14.63
C ASN A 202 2.10 -13.79 -13.89
N MET A 203 1.07 -12.96 -14.06
CA MET A 203 -0.21 -13.13 -13.38
C MET A 203 -1.02 -14.37 -13.82
N ASN A 204 -0.62 -15.00 -14.93
CA ASN A 204 -1.25 -16.24 -15.37
C ASN A 204 -0.81 -17.43 -14.50
N ARG A 205 0.35 -17.33 -13.84
CA ARG A 205 0.91 -18.40 -13.00
C ARG A 205 0.42 -18.27 -11.56
N ALA A 206 0.33 -19.39 -10.87
CA ALA A 206 -0.12 -19.42 -9.49
C ALA A 206 0.99 -19.27 -8.45
N ASP A 207 2.27 -19.41 -8.86
CA ASP A 207 3.47 -19.25 -8.00
C ASP A 207 3.73 -17.81 -7.54
N ILE A 208 2.97 -16.83 -8.06
CA ILE A 208 3.04 -15.42 -7.65
C ILE A 208 2.36 -15.11 -6.30
N ILE A 209 1.67 -16.09 -5.69
CA ILE A 209 1.01 -15.96 -4.38
C ILE A 209 2.05 -16.24 -3.26
N GLN A 210 3.17 -15.56 -3.26
CA GLN A 210 4.22 -15.70 -2.22
C GLN A 210 4.27 -14.46 -1.33
#